data_b84fbd9ec88b7481c7c7c2c6be71a0e9
#
_entry.id   b84fbd9ec88b7481c7c7c2c6be71a0e9
#
_cell.length_a   1.000
_cell.length_b   1.000
_cell.length_c   1.000
_cell.angle_alpha   90.00
_cell.angle_beta   90.00
_cell.angle_gamma   90.00
#
_symmetry.space_group_name_H-M   'P 1'
#
loop_
_entity.id
_entity.type
_entity.pdbx_description
1 polymer ?
#
loop_
_entity_poly.entity_id
_entity_poly.type
_entity_poly.pdbx_seq_one_letter_code
_entity_poly.pdbx_strand_id
1 'polypeptide(L)' 'MSAEPELIQSPLSQTITRDGHSLQVDIYRLEEEIDWLLEVVNEEGTSRVWDDRFATDQAALDAAHEAIDEEGIAAFLN' A
#
# COMPACT_ATOMS: atom_id res chain seq x y z
N MET A 1 17.92 2.02 -25.70
CA MET A 1 17.13 2.92 -24.88
C MET A 1 15.96 2.16 -24.27
N SER A 2 15.92 2.17 -22.98
CA SER A 2 14.85 1.48 -22.28
C SER A 2 13.56 2.27 -22.37
N ALA A 3 12.46 1.58 -22.63
CA ALA A 3 11.13 2.18 -22.64
C ALA A 3 10.33 1.76 -21.43
N GLU A 4 11.01 1.35 -20.37
CA GLU A 4 10.33 0.92 -19.16
C GLU A 4 9.60 2.08 -18.49
N PRO A 5 8.34 1.92 -18.15
CA PRO A 5 7.60 2.96 -17.44
C PRO A 5 8.19 3.13 -16.04
N GLU A 6 8.22 4.36 -15.58
CA GLU A 6 8.70 4.64 -14.24
C GLU A 6 7.62 4.34 -13.22
N LEU A 7 8.05 3.92 -12.05
CA LEU A 7 7.17 3.70 -10.93
C LEU A 7 7.03 5.02 -10.17
N ILE A 8 5.81 5.48 -10.00
CA ILE A 8 5.53 6.71 -9.27
C ILE A 8 4.97 6.33 -7.91
N GLN A 9 5.67 6.70 -6.86
CA GLN A 9 5.23 6.42 -5.51
C GLN A 9 4.51 7.65 -4.95
N SER A 10 3.36 7.43 -4.34
CA SER A 10 2.59 8.50 -3.73
C SER A 10 3.30 9.05 -2.50
N PRO A 11 3.26 10.36 -2.27
CA PRO A 11 3.75 10.93 -1.02
C PRO A 11 2.92 10.50 0.19
N LEU A 12 1.78 9.88 -0.03
CA LEU A 12 0.95 9.32 1.05
C LEU A 12 1.45 7.98 1.55
N SER A 13 2.40 7.36 0.84
CA SER A 13 3.03 6.12 1.30
C SER A 13 3.67 6.37 2.65
N GLN A 14 3.43 5.46 3.60
CA GLN A 14 3.85 5.71 4.97
C GLN A 14 3.93 4.42 5.78
N THR A 15 4.53 4.52 6.95
CA THR A 15 4.56 3.43 7.91
C THR A 15 3.47 3.66 8.94
N ILE A 16 2.68 2.62 9.21
CA ILE A 16 1.64 2.66 10.23
C ILE A 16 2.07 1.73 11.35
N THR A 17 2.12 2.26 12.58
CA THR A 17 2.52 1.48 13.74
C THR A 17 1.31 1.32 14.66
N ARG A 18 1.01 0.07 15.02
CA ARG A 18 -0.06 -0.26 15.96
C ARG A 18 0.36 -1.43 16.84
N ASP A 19 0.09 -1.34 18.11
CA ASP A 19 0.36 -2.40 19.08
C ASP A 19 1.81 -2.88 19.02
N GLY A 20 2.74 -1.95 18.78
CA GLY A 20 4.15 -2.27 18.71
C GLY A 20 4.61 -2.88 17.41
N HIS A 21 3.73 -2.98 16.43
CA HIS A 21 4.05 -3.54 15.11
C HIS A 21 3.97 -2.48 14.03
N SER A 22 4.87 -2.55 13.07
CA SER A 22 4.93 -1.58 11.98
C SER A 22 4.56 -2.23 10.65
N LEU A 23 3.74 -1.54 9.87
CA LEU A 23 3.37 -1.95 8.53
C LEU A 23 3.79 -0.83 7.57
N GLN A 24 4.45 -1.22 6.47
CA GLN A 24 4.81 -0.27 5.43
C GLN A 24 3.68 -0.23 4.41
N VAL A 25 3.07 0.93 4.27
CA VAL A 25 2.00 1.14 3.28
C VAL A 25 2.61 1.80 2.06
N ASP A 26 2.61 1.08 0.95
CA ASP A 26 3.13 1.57 -0.31
C ASP A 26 1.99 1.78 -1.29
N ILE A 27 1.90 3.00 -1.80
CA ILE A 27 0.88 3.40 -2.76
C ILE A 27 1.63 3.89 -4.00
N TYR A 28 1.42 3.21 -5.11
CA TYR A 28 2.21 3.51 -6.30
C TYR A 28 1.41 3.23 -7.57
N ARG A 29 1.90 3.76 -8.67
CA ARG A 29 1.33 3.49 -9.98
C ARG A 29 2.44 3.55 -11.03
N LEU A 30 2.16 2.99 -12.18
CA LEU A 30 3.06 3.16 -13.31
C LEU A 30 2.75 4.51 -13.96
N GLU A 31 3.79 5.12 -14.50
CA GLU A 31 3.69 6.44 -15.12
C GLU A 31 2.58 6.52 -16.17
N GLU A 32 2.39 5.42 -16.91
CA GLU A 32 1.39 5.35 -17.97
C GLU A 32 -0.02 5.08 -17.49
N GLU A 33 -0.16 4.72 -16.22
CA GLU A 33 -1.46 4.38 -15.64
C GLU A 33 -1.94 5.49 -14.74
N ILE A 34 -3.27 5.61 -14.63
CA ILE A 34 -3.87 6.63 -13.77
C ILE A 34 -4.32 6.08 -12.43
N ASP A 35 -4.51 4.76 -12.35
CA ASP A 35 -5.00 4.13 -11.13
C ASP A 35 -3.84 3.73 -10.22
N TRP A 36 -4.10 3.77 -8.93
CA TRP A 36 -3.10 3.48 -7.91
C TRP A 36 -3.19 2.06 -7.40
N LEU A 37 -2.04 1.49 -7.10
CA LEU A 37 -1.90 0.17 -6.48
C LEU A 37 -1.62 0.36 -5.00
N LEU A 38 -2.12 -0.58 -4.20
CA LEU A 38 -1.89 -0.56 -2.76
C LEU A 38 -1.22 -1.86 -2.33
N GLU A 39 -0.14 -1.72 -1.60
CA GLU A 39 0.59 -2.84 -1.02
C GLU A 39 0.92 -2.52 0.42
N VAL A 40 0.74 -3.51 1.30
CA VAL A 40 1.12 -3.39 2.71
C VAL A 40 2.13 -4.49 3.01
N VAL A 41 3.29 -4.10 3.52
CA VAL A 41 4.38 -5.04 3.83
C VAL A 41 4.59 -5.06 5.34
N ASN A 42 4.61 -6.24 5.93
CA ASN A 42 4.83 -6.37 7.37
C ASN A 42 6.32 -6.39 7.70
N GLU A 43 6.62 -6.48 9.00
CA GLU A 43 7.99 -6.43 9.48
C GLU A 43 8.84 -7.61 9.01
N GLU A 44 8.21 -8.70 8.62
CA GLU A 44 8.92 -9.88 8.13
C GLU A 44 9.11 -9.88 6.61
N GLY A 45 8.60 -8.83 5.95
CA GLY A 45 8.72 -8.73 4.51
C GLY A 45 7.58 -9.37 3.73
N THR A 46 6.57 -9.88 4.41
CA THR A 46 5.39 -10.44 3.75
C THR A 46 4.51 -9.32 3.23
N SER A 47 4.18 -9.35 1.96
CA SER A 47 3.37 -8.30 1.36
C SER A 47 1.95 -8.78 1.06
N ARG A 48 1.03 -7.85 1.16
CA ARG A 48 -0.36 -8.06 0.78
C ARG A 48 -0.70 -6.98 -0.23
N VAL A 49 -1.10 -7.39 -1.42
CA VAL A 49 -1.43 -6.47 -2.52
C VAL A 49 -2.93 -6.55 -2.78
N TRP A 50 -3.57 -5.40 -2.89
CA TRP A 50 -4.99 -5.35 -3.23
C TRP A 50 -5.18 -5.62 -4.71
N ASP A 51 -6.17 -6.43 -5.03
CA ASP A 51 -6.50 -6.72 -6.44
C ASP A 51 -7.14 -5.53 -7.11
N ASP A 52 -7.89 -4.76 -6.35
CA ASP A 52 -8.56 -3.58 -6.88
C ASP A 52 -7.61 -2.41 -6.99
N ARG A 53 -7.80 -1.62 -8.04
CA ARG A 53 -7.07 -0.38 -8.22
C ARG A 53 -7.89 0.77 -7.65
N PHE A 54 -7.21 1.85 -7.28
CA PHE A 54 -7.86 3.01 -6.68
C PHE A 54 -7.70 4.22 -7.58
N ALA A 55 -8.78 4.99 -7.71
CA ALA A 55 -8.77 6.16 -8.58
C ALA A 55 -7.86 7.27 -8.06
N THR A 56 -7.64 7.31 -6.74
CA THR A 56 -6.76 8.29 -6.12
C THR A 56 -5.88 7.59 -5.09
N ASP A 57 -4.74 8.21 -4.77
CA ASP A 57 -3.85 7.70 -3.73
C ASP A 57 -4.51 7.82 -2.36
N GLN A 58 -5.33 8.83 -2.14
CA GLN A 58 -6.04 8.97 -0.87
C GLN A 58 -7.02 7.82 -0.66
N ALA A 59 -7.71 7.39 -1.71
CA ALA A 59 -8.61 6.25 -1.62
C ALA A 59 -7.85 4.97 -1.25
N ALA A 60 -6.64 4.80 -1.79
CA ALA A 60 -5.80 3.66 -1.46
C ALA A 60 -5.39 3.70 0.02
N LEU A 61 -4.99 4.89 0.50
CA LEU A 61 -4.61 5.04 1.91
C LEU A 61 -5.79 4.76 2.84
N ASP A 62 -6.97 5.26 2.48
CA ASP A 62 -8.18 5.02 3.26
C ASP A 62 -8.50 3.53 3.33
N ALA A 63 -8.32 2.81 2.22
CA ALA A 63 -8.54 1.36 2.19
C ALA A 63 -7.56 0.63 3.11
N ALA A 64 -6.31 1.08 3.17
CA ALA A 64 -5.32 0.49 4.05
C ALA A 64 -5.71 0.67 5.52
N HIS A 65 -6.09 1.90 5.89
CA HIS A 65 -6.52 2.19 7.26
C HIS A 65 -7.75 1.38 7.64
N GLU A 66 -8.71 1.30 6.74
CA GLU A 66 -9.94 0.56 6.96
C GLU A 66 -9.67 -0.93 7.18
N ALA A 67 -8.81 -1.51 6.36
CA ALA A 67 -8.46 -2.92 6.50
C ALA A 67 -7.75 -3.20 7.83
N ILE A 68 -6.84 -2.32 8.23
CA ILE A 68 -6.12 -2.47 9.49
C ILE A 68 -7.08 -2.34 10.67
N ASP A 69 -8.02 -1.39 10.60
CA ASP A 69 -9.00 -1.18 11.66
C ASP A 69 -9.99 -2.34 11.76
N GLU A 70 -10.45 -2.87 10.65
CA GLU A 70 -11.44 -3.94 10.64
C GLU A 70 -10.86 -5.31 10.96
N GLU A 71 -9.72 -5.62 10.38
CA GLU A 71 -9.12 -6.94 10.53
C GLU A 71 -8.16 -7.02 11.70
N GLY A 72 -7.65 -5.87 12.14
CA GLY A 72 -6.64 -5.80 13.19
C GLY A 72 -5.25 -6.02 12.63
N ILE A 73 -4.25 -5.48 13.33
CA ILE A 73 -2.86 -5.58 12.89
C ILE A 73 -2.39 -7.03 12.79
N ALA A 74 -2.91 -7.90 13.65
CA ALA A 74 -2.51 -9.30 13.67
C ALA A 74 -2.75 -10.01 12.33
N ALA A 75 -3.78 -9.58 11.59
CA ALA A 75 -4.08 -10.17 10.29
C ALA A 75 -2.98 -9.93 9.25
N PHE A 76 -2.16 -8.92 9.49
CA PHE A 76 -1.08 -8.55 8.58
C PHE A 76 0.29 -9.11 8.98
N LEU A 77 0.36 -9.80 10.12
CA LEU A 77 1.63 -10.27 10.67
C LEU A 77 2.00 -11.69 10.22
N ASN A 78 1.17 -12.33 9.46
CA ASN A 78 1.44 -13.69 8.97
C ASN A 78 1.98 -13.68 7.55
#